data_964a170db76083b2fe082b73abcaf821
#
_entry.id   964a170db76083b2fe082b73abcaf821
#
_cell.length_a   1.000
_cell.length_b   1.000
_cell.length_c   1.000
_cell.angle_alpha   90.00
_cell.angle_beta   90.00
_cell.angle_gamma   90.00
#
_symmetry.space_group_name_H-M   'P 1'
#
loop_
_entity.id
_entity.type
_entity.pdbx_description
1 polymer ?
#
loop_
_entity_poly.entity_id
_entity_poly.type
_entity_poly.pdbx_seq_one_letter_code
_entity_poly.pdbx_strand_id
1 'polypeptide(L)'
;MADGISWALLVALAALLIAAAVCDLRKREIPHAIVIAVALLAPGFWWSSGLPLYPDVAIQLGVALFVFGLFAIAFTFGWMGGGDVKLLSALVLWLPSGAVLALLVIMSFAGGVLTLATWASHRIRKLSGAVEVPYGVAIAFAGLWLIGQRFLNQFG
;
A
#
# COMPACT_ATOMS: atom_id res chain seq x y z
N MET A 1 -6.47 -14.67 -22.40
CA MET A 1 -7.31 -14.94 -21.21
C MET A 1 -6.56 -14.60 -19.90
N ALA A 2 -5.30 -14.99 -19.76
CA ALA A 2 -4.51 -14.66 -18.57
C ALA A 2 -4.39 -13.15 -18.34
N ASP A 3 -4.19 -12.38 -19.40
CA ASP A 3 -4.11 -10.91 -19.31
C ASP A 3 -5.38 -10.28 -18.75
N GLY A 4 -6.56 -10.72 -19.16
CA GLY A 4 -7.84 -10.20 -18.68
C GLY A 4 -8.04 -10.42 -17.18
N ILE A 5 -7.61 -11.58 -16.66
CA ILE A 5 -7.69 -11.90 -15.23
C ILE A 5 -6.72 -11.01 -14.44
N SER A 6 -5.48 -10.85 -14.92
CA SER A 6 -4.49 -10.00 -14.29
C SER A 6 -4.99 -8.55 -14.20
N TRP A 7 -5.65 -8.05 -15.26
CA TRP A 7 -6.22 -6.70 -15.26
C TRP A 7 -7.39 -6.56 -14.29
N ALA A 8 -8.29 -7.55 -14.26
CA ALA A 8 -9.40 -7.55 -13.31
C ALA A 8 -8.90 -7.53 -11.85
N LEU A 9 -7.84 -8.28 -11.56
CA LEU A 9 -7.22 -8.30 -10.24
C LEU A 9 -6.53 -6.97 -9.89
N LEU A 10 -5.87 -6.30 -10.84
CA LEU A 10 -5.30 -4.97 -10.62
C LEU A 10 -6.39 -3.90 -10.38
N VAL A 11 -7.52 -3.98 -11.09
CA VAL A 11 -8.68 -3.10 -10.84
C VAL A 11 -9.27 -3.37 -9.46
N ALA A 12 -9.40 -4.65 -9.06
CA ALA A 12 -9.85 -5.02 -7.72
C ALA A 12 -8.89 -4.47 -6.64
N LEU A 13 -7.57 -4.60 -6.86
CA LEU A 13 -6.58 -4.01 -5.96
C LEU A 13 -6.72 -2.49 -5.87
N ALA A 14 -6.89 -1.80 -7.00
CA ALA A 14 -7.08 -0.35 -7.01
C ALA A 14 -8.33 0.06 -6.21
N ALA A 15 -9.45 -0.67 -6.37
CA ALA A 15 -10.67 -0.44 -5.61
C ALA A 15 -10.47 -0.65 -4.09
N LEU A 16 -9.73 -1.70 -3.71
CA LEU A 16 -9.40 -1.99 -2.31
C LEU A 16 -8.49 -0.90 -1.71
N LEU A 17 -7.51 -0.40 -2.46
CA LEU A 17 -6.65 0.70 -2.02
C LEU A 17 -7.44 2.00 -1.84
N ILE A 18 -8.36 2.32 -2.74
CA ILE A 18 -9.26 3.48 -2.60
C ILE A 18 -10.14 3.30 -1.35
N ALA A 19 -10.70 2.12 -1.14
CA ALA A 19 -11.50 1.83 0.05
C ALA A 19 -10.68 1.97 1.34
N ALA A 20 -9.43 1.48 1.35
CA ALA A 20 -8.51 1.65 2.47
C ALA A 20 -8.25 3.13 2.77
N ALA A 21 -7.95 3.94 1.74
CA ALA A 21 -7.72 5.38 1.88
C ALA A 21 -8.95 6.11 2.43
N VAL A 22 -10.14 5.78 1.94
CA VAL A 22 -11.40 6.37 2.43
C VAL A 22 -11.68 5.99 3.89
N CYS A 23 -11.44 4.74 4.26
CA CYS A 23 -11.59 4.30 5.65
C CYS A 23 -10.59 5.00 6.57
N ASP A 24 -9.34 5.11 6.13
CA ASP A 24 -8.28 5.80 6.88
C ASP A 24 -8.59 7.29 7.07
N LEU A 25 -9.06 7.97 6.03
CA LEU A 25 -9.48 9.38 6.14
C LEU A 25 -10.65 9.60 7.09
N ARG A 26 -11.61 8.65 7.12
CA ARG A 26 -12.84 8.80 7.90
C ARG A 26 -12.72 8.33 9.34
N LYS A 27 -12.05 7.19 9.54
CA LYS A 27 -12.04 6.47 10.82
C LYS A 27 -10.65 6.35 11.44
N ARG A 28 -9.58 6.72 10.70
CA ARG A 28 -8.18 6.51 11.09
C ARG A 28 -7.86 5.04 11.38
N GLU A 29 -8.61 4.16 10.73
CA GLU A 29 -8.45 2.71 10.84
C GLU A 29 -8.65 2.06 9.48
N ILE A 30 -7.77 1.11 9.15
CA ILE A 30 -7.89 0.28 7.95
C ILE A 30 -8.54 -1.05 8.36
N PRO A 31 -9.74 -1.38 7.82
CA PRO A 31 -10.41 -2.64 8.14
C PRO A 31 -9.55 -3.84 7.79
N HIS A 32 -9.43 -4.80 8.70
CA HIS A 32 -8.67 -6.03 8.48
C HIS A 32 -9.14 -6.81 7.23
N ALA A 33 -10.44 -6.74 6.92
CA ALA A 33 -11.00 -7.38 5.74
C ALA A 33 -10.36 -6.87 4.43
N ILE A 34 -10.08 -5.57 4.33
CA ILE A 34 -9.41 -4.99 3.16
C ILE A 34 -7.98 -5.53 3.05
N VAL A 35 -7.22 -5.53 4.14
CA VAL A 35 -5.84 -6.04 4.16
C VAL A 35 -5.79 -7.51 3.78
N ILE A 36 -6.70 -8.32 4.34
CA ILE A 36 -6.80 -9.75 4.03
C ILE A 36 -7.16 -9.95 2.56
N ALA A 37 -8.12 -9.18 2.03
CA ALA A 37 -8.48 -9.27 0.62
C ALA A 37 -7.29 -8.92 -0.30
N VAL A 38 -6.55 -7.86 0.00
CA VAL A 38 -5.33 -7.50 -0.75
C VAL A 38 -4.31 -8.63 -0.72
N ALA A 39 -4.07 -9.25 0.44
CA ALA A 39 -3.10 -10.34 0.57
C ALA A 39 -3.55 -11.62 -0.14
N LEU A 40 -4.82 -12.00 -0.01
CA LEU A 40 -5.35 -13.26 -0.57
C LEU A 40 -5.51 -13.23 -2.10
N LEU A 41 -5.71 -12.04 -2.69
CA LEU A 41 -5.80 -11.91 -4.14
C LEU A 41 -4.42 -11.94 -4.83
N ALA A 42 -3.33 -11.68 -4.12
CA ALA A 42 -1.98 -11.68 -4.68
C ALA A 42 -1.56 -13.01 -5.32
N PRO A 43 -1.81 -14.19 -4.73
CA PRO A 43 -1.52 -15.48 -5.40
C PRO A 43 -2.25 -15.67 -6.73
N GLY A 44 -3.50 -15.20 -6.82
CA GLY A 44 -4.26 -15.21 -8.08
C GLY A 44 -3.61 -14.33 -9.15
N PHE A 45 -3.07 -13.18 -8.74
CA PHE A 45 -2.32 -12.29 -9.62
C PHE A 45 -1.00 -12.92 -10.09
N TRP A 46 -0.25 -13.58 -9.22
CA TRP A 46 0.99 -14.28 -9.59
C TRP A 46 0.73 -15.36 -10.61
N TRP A 47 -0.31 -16.16 -10.37
CA TRP A 47 -0.70 -17.23 -11.29
C TRP A 47 -1.14 -16.69 -12.65
N SER A 48 -2.02 -15.68 -12.68
CA SER A 48 -2.52 -15.08 -13.92
C SER A 48 -1.45 -14.33 -14.71
N SER A 49 -0.44 -13.79 -14.01
CA SER A 49 0.72 -13.11 -14.62
C SER A 49 1.84 -14.06 -15.04
N GLY A 50 1.70 -15.37 -14.77
CA GLY A 50 2.70 -16.36 -15.12
C GLY A 50 4.01 -16.24 -14.31
N LEU A 51 3.96 -15.65 -13.10
CA LEU A 51 5.15 -15.57 -12.25
C LEU A 51 5.56 -16.98 -11.78
N PRO A 52 6.84 -17.36 -11.98
CA PRO A 52 7.33 -18.63 -11.46
C PRO A 52 7.39 -18.61 -9.93
N LEU A 53 7.05 -19.76 -9.32
CA LEU A 53 7.09 -19.89 -7.86
C LEU A 53 8.52 -19.63 -7.32
N TYR A 54 9.53 -20.05 -8.06
CA TYR A 54 10.92 -19.80 -7.76
C TYR A 54 11.64 -19.31 -9.03
N PRO A 55 12.42 -18.23 -8.95
CA PRO A 55 12.73 -17.44 -7.75
C PRO A 55 11.72 -16.32 -7.41
N ASP A 56 10.83 -15.92 -8.34
CA ASP A 56 10.14 -14.64 -8.30
C ASP A 56 9.15 -14.52 -7.12
N VAL A 57 8.25 -15.47 -6.95
CA VAL A 57 7.28 -15.45 -5.83
C VAL A 57 8.02 -15.59 -4.50
N ALA A 58 9.07 -16.42 -4.42
CA ALA A 58 9.87 -16.57 -3.20
C ALA A 58 10.55 -15.25 -2.81
N ILE A 59 11.11 -14.51 -3.79
CA ILE A 59 11.71 -13.20 -3.57
C ILE A 59 10.64 -12.20 -3.12
N GLN A 60 9.47 -12.17 -3.77
CA GLN A 60 8.37 -11.27 -3.38
C GLN A 60 7.90 -11.52 -1.94
N LEU A 61 7.73 -12.78 -1.55
CA LEU A 61 7.39 -13.14 -0.17
C LEU A 61 8.48 -12.71 0.80
N GLY A 62 9.75 -12.93 0.47
CA GLY A 62 10.89 -12.50 1.29
C GLY A 62 10.93 -10.99 1.48
N VAL A 63 10.72 -10.23 0.40
CA VAL A 63 10.67 -8.75 0.44
C VAL A 63 9.47 -8.27 1.26
N ALA A 64 8.29 -8.88 1.10
CA ALA A 64 7.11 -8.54 1.88
C ALA A 64 7.31 -8.79 3.38
N LEU A 65 7.93 -9.93 3.76
CA LEU A 65 8.29 -10.22 5.13
C LEU A 65 9.32 -9.25 5.69
N PHE A 66 10.32 -8.88 4.89
CA PHE A 66 11.33 -7.89 5.28
C PHE A 66 10.68 -6.52 5.54
N VAL A 67 9.83 -6.04 4.62
CA VAL A 67 9.09 -4.78 4.77
C VAL A 67 8.18 -4.85 5.99
N PHE A 68 7.47 -5.97 6.19
CA PHE A 68 6.63 -6.15 7.38
C PHE A 68 7.47 -6.03 8.66
N GLY A 69 8.59 -6.75 8.76
CA GLY A 69 9.48 -6.70 9.93
C GLY A 69 10.02 -5.31 10.20
N LEU A 70 10.48 -4.61 9.15
CA LEU A 70 11.01 -3.25 9.26
C LEU A 70 9.96 -2.28 9.79
N PHE A 71 8.76 -2.30 9.22
CA PHE A 71 7.68 -1.38 9.62
C PHE A 71 6.96 -1.83 10.90
N ALA A 72 7.01 -3.12 11.26
CA ALA A 72 6.58 -3.59 12.57
C ALA A 72 7.44 -2.98 13.70
N ILE A 73 8.74 -2.79 13.46
CA ILE A 73 9.61 -2.05 14.38
C ILE A 73 9.14 -0.60 14.51
N ALA A 74 8.83 0.09 13.39
CA ALA A 74 8.29 1.44 13.42
C ALA A 74 6.95 1.52 14.20
N PHE A 75 6.12 0.48 14.08
CA PHE A 75 4.88 0.35 14.84
C PHE A 75 5.14 0.25 16.35
N THR A 76 6.15 -0.52 16.79
CA THR A 76 6.49 -0.62 18.23
C THR A 76 6.95 0.70 18.85
N PHE A 77 7.52 1.59 18.03
CA PHE A 77 7.87 2.95 18.43
C PHE A 77 6.70 3.95 18.33
N GLY A 78 5.52 3.51 17.88
CA GLY A 78 4.36 4.38 17.71
C GLY A 78 4.44 5.34 16.52
N TRP A 79 5.37 5.11 15.57
CA TRP A 79 5.54 5.98 14.40
C TRP A 79 4.53 5.71 13.29
N MET A 80 3.92 4.53 13.29
CA MET A 80 2.99 4.08 12.24
C MET A 80 1.89 3.21 12.81
N GLY A 81 0.70 3.27 12.21
CA GLY A 81 -0.44 2.42 12.61
C GLY A 81 -0.23 0.96 12.19
N GLY A 82 -0.72 0.02 13.02
CA GLY A 82 -0.61 -1.42 12.70
C GLY A 82 -1.40 -1.83 11.45
N GLY A 83 -2.46 -1.10 11.11
CA GLY A 83 -3.20 -1.27 9.85
C GLY A 83 -2.37 -0.91 8.63
N ASP A 84 -1.62 0.19 8.73
CA ASP A 84 -0.73 0.69 7.67
C ASP A 84 0.40 -0.29 7.37
N VAL A 85 1.04 -0.83 8.42
CA VAL A 85 2.10 -1.84 8.29
C VAL A 85 1.60 -3.06 7.53
N LYS A 86 0.41 -3.56 7.89
CA LYS A 86 -0.20 -4.72 7.23
C LYS A 86 -0.59 -4.42 5.80
N LEU A 87 -1.20 -3.25 5.52
CA LEU A 87 -1.58 -2.84 4.17
C LEU A 87 -0.35 -2.70 3.27
N LEU A 88 0.71 -2.05 3.75
CA LEU A 88 1.96 -1.88 3.01
C LEU A 88 2.56 -3.23 2.64
N SER A 89 2.64 -4.15 3.60
CA SER A 89 3.22 -5.47 3.38
C SER A 89 2.39 -6.31 2.40
N ALA A 90 1.05 -6.24 2.49
CA ALA A 90 0.15 -6.89 1.56
C ALA A 90 0.27 -6.30 0.13
N LEU A 91 0.45 -4.98 0.00
CA LEU A 91 0.65 -4.31 -1.27
C LEU A 91 1.98 -4.70 -1.94
N VAL A 92 3.04 -4.89 -1.16
CA VAL A 92 4.34 -5.35 -1.67
C VAL A 92 4.24 -6.69 -2.39
N LEU A 93 3.32 -7.58 -2.01
CA LEU A 93 3.08 -8.85 -2.71
C LEU A 93 2.68 -8.69 -4.19
N TRP A 94 2.19 -7.53 -4.60
CA TRP A 94 1.73 -7.23 -5.95
C TRP A 94 2.78 -6.58 -6.84
N LEU A 95 3.89 -6.14 -6.25
CA LEU A 95 4.89 -5.34 -6.93
C LEU A 95 6.17 -6.16 -7.15
N PRO A 96 6.81 -6.04 -8.31
CA PRO A 96 8.15 -6.61 -8.47
C PRO A 96 9.11 -5.99 -7.46
N SER A 97 10.08 -6.77 -6.98
CA SER A 97 11.02 -6.34 -5.94
C SER A 97 11.73 -5.00 -6.26
N GLY A 98 12.02 -4.75 -7.54
CA GLY A 98 12.59 -3.47 -7.99
C GLY A 98 11.68 -2.25 -7.83
N ALA A 99 10.36 -2.44 -7.77
CA ALA A 99 9.40 -1.34 -7.59
C ALA A 99 9.12 -1.01 -6.12
N VAL A 100 9.55 -1.86 -5.20
CA VAL A 100 9.29 -1.65 -3.75
C VAL A 100 9.97 -0.40 -3.23
N LEU A 101 11.20 -0.12 -3.68
CA LEU A 101 11.89 1.11 -3.30
C LEU A 101 11.13 2.35 -3.79
N ALA A 102 10.62 2.33 -5.03
CA ALA A 102 9.81 3.42 -5.57
C ALA A 102 8.51 3.59 -4.76
N LEU A 103 7.85 2.49 -4.36
CA LEU A 103 6.70 2.52 -3.47
C LEU A 103 7.01 3.26 -2.17
N LEU A 104 8.11 2.89 -1.51
CA LEU A 104 8.53 3.49 -0.24
C LEU A 104 8.87 4.98 -0.39
N VAL A 105 9.54 5.36 -1.47
CA VAL A 105 9.88 6.76 -1.76
C VAL A 105 8.61 7.58 -2.00
N ILE A 106 7.71 7.13 -2.89
CA ILE A 106 6.46 7.85 -3.18
C ILE A 106 5.58 7.95 -1.93
N MET A 107 5.45 6.85 -1.17
CA MET A 107 4.72 6.83 0.09
C MET A 107 5.31 7.82 1.10
N SER A 108 6.64 7.91 1.22
CA SER A 108 7.30 8.83 2.14
C SER A 108 7.06 10.29 1.76
N PHE A 109 7.12 10.63 0.49
CA PHE A 109 6.79 11.99 0.02
C PHE A 109 5.31 12.32 0.25
N ALA A 110 4.40 11.42 -0.12
CA ALA A 110 2.97 11.62 0.10
C ALA A 110 2.64 11.73 1.59
N GLY A 111 3.23 10.86 2.42
CA GLY A 111 3.10 10.91 3.87
C GLY A 111 3.65 12.20 4.48
N GLY A 112 4.78 12.68 3.99
CA GLY A 112 5.35 13.97 4.39
C GLY A 112 4.42 15.15 4.09
N VAL A 113 3.85 15.20 2.87
CA VAL A 113 2.86 16.22 2.49
C VAL A 113 1.61 16.14 3.37
N LEU A 114 1.08 14.92 3.61
CA LEU A 114 -0.08 14.73 4.49
C LEU A 114 0.23 15.15 5.93
N THR A 115 1.43 14.85 6.43
CA THR A 115 1.86 15.26 7.77
C THR A 115 1.89 16.78 7.90
N LEU A 116 2.47 17.46 6.92
CA LEU A 116 2.52 18.93 6.92
C LEU A 116 1.11 19.53 6.80
N ALA A 117 0.25 18.99 5.94
CA ALA A 117 -1.13 19.46 5.76
C ALA A 117 -1.97 19.27 7.03
N THR A 118 -1.88 18.09 7.66
CA THR A 118 -2.60 17.79 8.91
C THR A 118 -2.08 18.66 10.07
N TRP A 119 -0.77 18.80 10.18
CA TRP A 119 -0.16 19.65 11.19
C TRP A 119 -0.55 21.13 11.02
N ALA A 120 -0.49 21.67 9.80
CA ALA A 120 -0.90 23.03 9.51
C ALA A 120 -2.38 23.26 9.82
N SER A 121 -3.26 22.35 9.40
CA SER A 121 -4.69 22.40 9.69
C SER A 121 -4.98 22.37 11.18
N HIS A 122 -4.28 21.51 11.93
CA HIS A 122 -4.40 21.40 13.39
C HIS A 122 -3.99 22.68 14.08
N ARG A 123 -2.91 23.32 13.61
CA ARG A 123 -2.40 24.57 14.16
C ARG A 123 -3.32 25.76 13.86
N ILE A 124 -3.85 25.85 12.63
CA ILE A 124 -4.77 26.92 12.22
C ILE A 124 -6.09 26.82 13.00
N ARG A 125 -6.60 25.60 13.19
CA ARG A 125 -7.86 25.35 13.90
C ARG A 125 -7.74 25.34 15.41
N LYS A 126 -6.51 25.53 15.96
CA LYS A 126 -6.21 25.51 17.40
C LYS A 126 -6.80 24.28 18.12
N LEU A 127 -6.76 23.12 17.46
CA LEU A 127 -7.26 21.88 18.03
C LEU A 127 -6.28 21.37 19.09
N SER A 128 -6.80 20.89 20.22
CA SER A 128 -6.02 20.22 21.25
C SER A 128 -6.02 18.72 21.02
N GLY A 129 -4.85 18.09 21.06
CA GLY A 129 -4.68 16.64 20.89
C GLY A 129 -3.51 16.27 19.98
N ALA A 130 -3.23 14.98 19.88
CA ALA A 130 -2.18 14.47 18.99
C ALA A 130 -2.60 14.60 17.51
N VAL A 131 -1.63 14.97 16.66
CA VAL A 131 -1.85 15.03 15.21
C VAL A 131 -1.76 13.61 14.64
N GLU A 132 -2.88 13.02 14.30
CA GLU A 132 -2.91 11.72 13.64
C GLU A 132 -2.81 11.91 12.12
N VAL A 133 -1.80 11.29 11.50
CA VAL A 133 -1.56 11.35 10.06
C VAL A 133 -2.13 10.12 9.40
N PRO A 134 -2.97 10.24 8.34
CA PRO A 134 -3.52 9.09 7.63
C PRO A 134 -2.48 8.48 6.68
N TYR A 135 -1.56 7.66 7.20
CA TYR A 135 -0.54 7.00 6.39
C TYR A 135 -1.11 6.00 5.39
N GLY A 136 -2.26 5.40 5.65
CA GLY A 136 -2.95 4.53 4.71
C GLY A 136 -3.30 5.22 3.40
N VAL A 137 -3.59 6.53 3.44
CA VAL A 137 -3.79 7.35 2.22
C VAL A 137 -2.50 7.45 1.41
N ALA A 138 -1.35 7.67 2.06
CA ALA A 138 -0.06 7.74 1.39
C ALA A 138 0.33 6.41 0.73
N ILE A 139 0.08 5.28 1.41
CA ILE A 139 0.31 3.93 0.90
C ILE A 139 -0.58 3.66 -0.31
N ALA A 140 -1.89 3.97 -0.20
CA ALA A 140 -2.84 3.79 -1.28
C ALA A 140 -2.48 4.65 -2.50
N PHE A 141 -2.11 5.90 -2.30
CA PHE A 141 -1.66 6.79 -3.37
C PHE A 141 -0.43 6.23 -4.09
N ALA A 142 0.59 5.80 -3.35
CA ALA A 142 1.81 5.23 -3.92
C ALA A 142 1.52 3.95 -4.72
N GLY A 143 0.67 3.06 -4.19
CA GLY A 143 0.23 1.85 -4.88
C GLY A 143 -0.54 2.15 -6.16
N LEU A 144 -1.51 3.05 -6.11
CA LEU A 144 -2.29 3.48 -7.28
C LEU A 144 -1.41 4.15 -8.34
N TRP A 145 -0.44 4.94 -7.94
CA TRP A 145 0.53 5.55 -8.85
C TRP A 145 1.33 4.50 -9.62
N LEU A 146 1.88 3.50 -8.92
CA LEU A 146 2.66 2.43 -9.56
C LEU A 146 1.81 1.53 -10.45
N ILE A 147 0.57 1.21 -10.04
CA ILE A 147 -0.38 0.50 -10.87
C ILE A 147 -0.69 1.33 -12.13
N GLY A 148 -0.96 2.62 -11.98
CA GLY A 148 -1.22 3.54 -13.09
C GLY A 148 -0.07 3.61 -14.09
N GLN A 149 1.18 3.67 -13.61
CA GLN A 149 2.36 3.62 -14.50
C GLN A 149 2.44 2.30 -15.29
N ARG A 150 2.09 1.18 -14.66
CA ARG A 150 2.05 -0.12 -15.35
C ARG A 150 1.02 -0.13 -16.48
N PHE A 151 -0.16 0.51 -16.27
CA PHE A 151 -1.16 0.67 -17.31
C PHE A 151 -0.62 1.54 -18.47
N LEU A 152 -0.03 2.69 -18.18
CA LEU A 152 0.47 3.61 -19.19
C LEU A 152 1.59 3.01 -20.04
N ASN A 153 2.51 2.27 -19.43
CA ASN A 153 3.65 1.65 -20.11
C ASN A 153 3.28 0.47 -21.03
N GLN A 154 2.06 -0.07 -20.90
CA GLN A 154 1.57 -1.13 -21.80
C GLN A 154 0.83 -0.60 -23.02
N PHE A 155 0.39 0.65 -23.00
CA PHE A 155 -0.34 1.30 -24.10
C PHE A 155 0.48 2.38 -24.83
N GLY A 156 1.73 2.61 -24.43
CA GLY A 156 2.70 3.49 -25.09
C GLY A 156 3.84 2.70 -25.71
#